data_d54251e00d7e7a3f899099de10b6d10e
#
_entry.id   d54251e00d7e7a3f899099de10b6d10e
#
_cell.length_a   1.000
_cell.length_b   1.000
_cell.length_c   1.000
_cell.angle_alpha   90.00
_cell.angle_beta   90.00
_cell.angle_gamma   90.00
#
_symmetry.space_group_name_H-M   'P 1'
#
loop_
_entity.id
_entity.type
_entity.pdbx_description
1 polymer ?
#
loop_
_entity_poly.entity_id
_entity_poly.type
_entity_poly.pdbx_seq_one_letter_code
_entity_poly.pdbx_strand_id
1 'polypeptide(L)'
;MRSRFGFTLVETLIVVVIFGLLTLMAFPRMSSALVRNDLRGARTTTINLVAKARAVATQSNRRTWVRFAGNTAYVVARPRVDGVGGAQGADTVGGIQNLYGVYKVNL
;
A
#
# COMPACT_ATOMS: atom_id res chain seq x y z
N MET A 1 -23.22 40.81 -40.93
CA MET A 1 -22.83 39.45 -41.29
C MET A 1 -21.95 38.85 -40.17
N ARG A 2 -22.45 37.89 -39.44
CA ARG A 2 -21.63 37.17 -38.49
C ARG A 2 -20.86 36.08 -39.25
N SER A 3 -19.56 36.29 -39.47
CA SER A 3 -18.66 35.26 -39.99
C SER A 3 -18.56 34.12 -38.96
N ARG A 4 -19.18 33.01 -39.26
CA ARG A 4 -18.97 31.77 -38.51
C ARG A 4 -17.65 31.19 -38.99
N PHE A 5 -16.60 31.42 -38.23
CA PHE A 5 -15.33 30.73 -38.44
C PHE A 5 -15.54 29.27 -37.98
N GLY A 6 -15.76 28.38 -38.96
CA GLY A 6 -15.75 26.96 -38.72
C GLY A 6 -14.30 26.48 -38.57
N PHE A 7 -14.06 25.56 -37.66
CA PHE A 7 -12.78 24.84 -37.55
C PHE A 7 -12.51 24.09 -38.86
N THR A 8 -11.27 24.24 -39.38
CA THR A 8 -10.83 23.48 -40.55
C THR A 8 -10.49 22.04 -40.12
N LEU A 9 -10.64 21.08 -41.04
CA LEU A 9 -10.32 19.66 -40.77
C LEU A 9 -8.83 19.50 -40.40
N VAL A 10 -7.95 20.30 -41.01
CA VAL A 10 -6.51 20.33 -40.70
C VAL A 10 -6.24 20.80 -39.27
N GLU A 11 -6.95 21.84 -38.81
CA GLU A 11 -6.81 22.37 -37.45
C GLU A 11 -7.19 21.34 -36.40
N THR A 12 -8.29 20.61 -36.61
CA THR A 12 -8.71 19.52 -35.74
C THR A 12 -7.68 18.38 -35.69
N LEU A 13 -7.09 18.06 -36.84
CA LEU A 13 -6.06 17.02 -36.93
C LEU A 13 -4.79 17.41 -36.16
N ILE A 14 -4.35 18.66 -36.25
CA ILE A 14 -3.20 19.17 -35.49
C ILE A 14 -3.48 19.08 -33.97
N VAL A 15 -4.66 19.47 -33.54
CA VAL A 15 -5.06 19.41 -32.11
C VAL A 15 -5.01 17.98 -31.58
N VAL A 16 -5.53 17.01 -32.35
CA VAL A 16 -5.50 15.59 -31.95
C VAL A 16 -4.07 15.05 -31.84
N VAL A 17 -3.20 15.43 -32.78
CA VAL A 17 -1.77 15.04 -32.74
C VAL A 17 -1.07 15.61 -31.51
N ILE A 18 -1.28 16.91 -31.22
CA ILE A 18 -0.68 17.55 -30.04
C ILE A 18 -1.19 16.87 -28.74
N PHE A 19 -2.49 16.60 -28.62
CA PHE A 19 -3.05 15.88 -27.49
C PHE A 19 -2.45 14.49 -27.32
N GLY A 20 -2.26 13.76 -28.42
CA GLY A 20 -1.63 12.44 -28.41
C GLY A 20 -0.19 12.51 -27.88
N LEU A 21 0.61 13.48 -28.32
CA LEU A 21 1.98 13.66 -27.85
C LEU A 21 2.05 14.04 -26.36
N LEU A 22 1.17 14.92 -25.90
CA LEU A 22 1.09 15.30 -24.49
C LEU A 22 0.71 14.13 -23.60
N THR A 23 -0.23 13.29 -24.05
CA THR A 23 -0.67 12.09 -23.32
C THR A 23 0.47 11.08 -23.19
N LEU A 24 1.25 10.86 -24.25
CA LEU A 24 2.41 9.97 -24.22
C LEU A 24 3.48 10.41 -23.21
N MET A 25 3.69 11.72 -23.04
CA MET A 25 4.64 12.25 -22.06
C MET A 25 4.12 12.20 -20.61
N ALA A 26 2.81 12.31 -20.43
CA ALA A 26 2.20 12.30 -19.10
C ALA A 26 2.16 10.91 -18.45
N PHE A 27 1.98 9.86 -19.24
CA PHE A 27 1.79 8.48 -18.77
C PHE A 27 2.95 7.96 -17.90
N PRO A 28 4.24 8.05 -18.29
CA PRO A 28 5.34 7.52 -17.49
C PRO A 28 5.55 8.23 -16.15
N ARG A 29 5.20 9.50 -16.05
CA ARG A 29 5.32 10.27 -14.81
C ARG A 29 4.30 9.84 -13.75
N MET A 30 3.12 9.44 -14.19
CA MET A 30 2.04 9.03 -13.30
C MET A 30 2.32 7.66 -12.66
N SER A 31 2.90 6.72 -13.42
CA SER A 31 3.26 5.40 -12.91
C SER A 31 4.32 5.45 -11.81
N SER A 32 5.34 6.30 -11.94
CA SER A 32 6.38 6.44 -10.92
C SER A 32 5.87 7.08 -9.63
N ALA A 33 4.89 7.98 -9.70
CA ALA A 33 4.25 8.59 -8.54
C ALA A 33 3.42 7.57 -7.76
N LEU A 34 2.70 6.67 -8.45
CA LEU A 34 1.93 5.58 -7.83
C LEU A 34 2.84 4.61 -7.08
N VAL A 35 3.93 4.15 -7.69
CA VAL A 35 4.90 3.26 -7.03
C VAL A 35 5.49 3.90 -5.77
N ARG A 36 5.85 5.17 -5.81
CA ARG A 36 6.36 5.89 -4.62
C ARG A 36 5.31 5.99 -3.51
N ASN A 37 4.06 6.20 -3.87
CA ASN A 37 2.97 6.25 -2.91
C ASN A 37 2.74 4.89 -2.24
N ASP A 38 2.77 3.81 -3.02
CA ASP A 38 2.63 2.44 -2.52
C ASP A 38 3.77 2.07 -1.55
N LEU A 39 5.01 2.43 -1.89
CA LEU A 39 6.17 2.22 -1.00
C LEU A 39 6.05 3.02 0.32
N ARG A 40 5.58 4.26 0.26
CA ARG A 40 5.32 5.05 1.47
C ARG A 40 4.22 4.43 2.32
N GLY A 41 3.16 3.96 1.71
CA GLY A 41 2.06 3.26 2.39
C GLY A 41 2.54 1.99 3.08
N ALA A 42 3.31 1.14 2.39
CA ALA A 42 3.88 -0.07 2.94
C ALA A 42 4.83 0.22 4.12
N ARG A 43 5.67 1.26 4.00
CA ARG A 43 6.55 1.71 5.09
C ARG A 43 5.76 2.14 6.32
N THR A 44 4.72 2.96 6.13
CA THR A 44 3.87 3.43 7.23
C THR A 44 3.17 2.27 7.92
N THR A 45 2.64 1.32 7.15
CA THR A 45 2.01 0.10 7.68
C THR A 45 3.00 -0.72 8.51
N THR A 46 4.23 -0.90 8.03
CA THR A 46 5.27 -1.63 8.76
C THR A 46 5.63 -0.93 10.08
N ILE A 47 5.78 0.39 10.08
CA ILE A 47 6.04 1.17 11.29
C ILE A 47 4.89 1.03 12.29
N ASN A 48 3.64 1.09 11.82
CA ASN A 48 2.46 0.92 12.65
C ASN A 48 2.37 -0.50 13.25
N LEU A 49 2.76 -1.53 12.50
CA LEU A 49 2.81 -2.90 13.02
C LEU A 49 3.85 -3.04 14.13
N VAL A 50 5.02 -2.43 13.99
CA VAL A 50 6.05 -2.43 15.05
C VAL A 50 5.57 -1.66 16.28
N ALA A 51 4.95 -0.50 16.11
CA ALA A 51 4.37 0.27 17.20
C ALA A 51 3.27 -0.53 17.93
N LYS A 52 2.42 -1.21 17.17
CA LYS A 52 1.38 -2.10 17.71
C LYS A 52 1.98 -3.28 18.47
N ALA A 53 3.00 -3.93 17.93
CA ALA A 53 3.70 -5.02 18.62
C ALA A 53 4.28 -4.55 19.95
N ARG A 54 4.87 -3.35 19.99
CA ARG A 54 5.39 -2.75 21.22
C ARG A 54 4.28 -2.45 22.24
N ALA A 55 3.17 -1.89 21.78
CA ALA A 55 2.02 -1.62 22.65
C ALA A 55 1.43 -2.91 23.25
N VAL A 56 1.26 -3.95 22.44
CA VAL A 56 0.79 -5.26 22.93
C VAL A 56 1.78 -5.87 23.91
N ALA A 57 3.08 -5.80 23.65
CA ALA A 57 4.10 -6.31 24.55
C ALA A 57 4.07 -5.64 25.93
N THR A 58 3.87 -4.32 25.97
CA THR A 58 3.77 -3.54 27.22
C THR A 58 2.47 -3.81 27.95
N GLN A 59 1.34 -3.84 27.25
CA GLN A 59 0.02 -4.05 27.87
C GLN A 59 -0.18 -5.47 28.40
N SER A 60 0.31 -6.46 27.67
CA SER A 60 0.12 -7.87 28.03
C SER A 60 1.31 -8.46 28.79
N ASN A 61 2.39 -7.71 28.97
CA ASN A 61 3.65 -8.19 29.56
C ASN A 61 4.16 -9.49 28.91
N ARG A 62 4.03 -9.60 27.59
CA ARG A 62 4.41 -10.78 26.80
C ARG A 62 5.38 -10.38 25.70
N ARG A 63 6.25 -11.31 25.32
CA ARG A 63 7.10 -11.13 24.15
C ARG A 63 6.21 -11.11 22.90
N THR A 64 6.41 -10.10 22.07
CA THR A 64 5.66 -9.88 20.85
C THR A 64 6.66 -9.61 19.72
N TRP A 65 6.38 -10.12 18.54
CA TRP A 65 7.21 -9.88 17.35
C TRP A 65 6.33 -9.67 16.12
N VAL A 66 6.87 -9.01 15.15
CA VAL A 66 6.25 -8.88 13.82
C VAL A 66 6.76 -10.02 12.96
N ARG A 67 5.85 -10.78 12.38
CA ARG A 67 6.17 -11.87 11.46
C ARG A 67 5.82 -11.48 10.05
N PHE A 68 6.74 -11.72 9.14
CA PHE A 68 6.54 -11.59 7.71
C PHE A 68 6.44 -12.99 7.11
N ALA A 69 5.37 -13.25 6.38
CA ALA A 69 5.14 -14.53 5.73
C ALA A 69 4.66 -14.27 4.30
N GLY A 70 5.54 -14.51 3.33
CA GLY A 70 5.29 -14.11 1.94
C GLY A 70 5.05 -12.59 1.86
N ASN A 71 3.93 -12.20 1.26
CA ASN A 71 3.56 -10.79 1.10
C ASN A 71 2.65 -10.25 2.24
N THR A 72 2.60 -10.95 3.36
CA THR A 72 1.79 -10.55 4.51
C THR A 72 2.66 -10.23 5.73
N ALA A 73 2.21 -9.29 6.55
CA ALA A 73 2.84 -8.95 7.81
C ALA A 73 1.79 -8.94 8.93
N TYR A 74 2.12 -9.51 10.07
CA TYR A 74 1.23 -9.55 11.23
C TYR A 74 1.99 -9.59 12.55
N VAL A 75 1.32 -9.17 13.61
CA VAL A 75 1.86 -9.15 14.96
C VAL A 75 1.49 -10.46 15.66
N VAL A 76 2.49 -11.11 16.25
CA VAL A 76 2.34 -12.37 16.99
C VAL A 76 2.78 -12.14 18.43
N ALA A 77 1.93 -12.48 19.38
CA ALA A 77 2.26 -12.50 20.79
C ALA A 77 2.56 -13.93 21.27
N ARG A 78 3.49 -14.08 22.21
CA ARG A 78 3.77 -15.36 22.85
C ARG A 78 2.50 -15.89 23.55
N PRO A 79 2.20 -17.19 23.44
CA PRO A 79 1.03 -17.77 24.08
C PRO A 79 1.03 -17.49 25.59
N ARG A 80 -0.15 -17.24 26.14
CA ARG A 80 -0.34 -17.11 27.56
C ARG A 80 -0.31 -18.51 28.16
N VAL A 81 0.60 -18.76 29.07
CA VAL A 81 0.59 -19.97 29.86
C VAL A 81 -0.37 -19.70 31.03
N ASP A 82 -1.65 -19.89 30.78
CA ASP A 82 -2.61 -19.96 31.88
C ASP A 82 -2.35 -21.27 32.60
N GLY A 83 -2.20 -21.23 33.92
CA GLY A 83 -1.81 -22.38 34.78
C GLY A 83 -2.76 -23.57 34.80
N VAL A 84 -3.65 -23.70 33.81
CA VAL A 84 -4.56 -24.82 33.62
C VAL A 84 -4.39 -25.31 32.16
N GLY A 85 -3.43 -26.20 32.00
CA GLY A 85 -3.44 -27.21 30.93
C GLY A 85 -3.48 -26.74 29.49
N GLY A 86 -2.36 -26.27 28.94
CA GLY A 86 -2.21 -26.20 27.51
C GLY A 86 -1.47 -24.95 27.04
N ALA A 87 -0.31 -25.15 26.41
CA ALA A 87 0.32 -24.14 25.60
C ALA A 87 -0.61 -23.79 24.42
N GLN A 88 -1.37 -22.71 24.54
CA GLN A 88 -2.10 -22.16 23.40
C GLN A 88 -1.08 -21.64 22.39
N GLY A 89 -1.30 -21.94 21.11
CA GLY A 89 -0.43 -21.50 20.02
C GLY A 89 -0.24 -20.00 20.00
N ALA A 90 0.79 -19.54 19.31
CA ALA A 90 1.08 -18.12 19.15
C ALA A 90 -0.16 -17.36 18.66
N ASP A 91 -0.55 -16.32 19.39
CA ASP A 91 -1.76 -15.55 19.13
C ASP A 91 -1.47 -14.41 18.14
N THR A 92 -2.24 -14.34 17.06
CA THR A 92 -2.14 -13.26 16.09
C THR A 92 -2.97 -12.08 16.53
N VAL A 93 -2.32 -10.96 16.84
CA VAL A 93 -2.99 -9.78 17.37
C VAL A 93 -3.26 -8.77 16.25
N GLY A 94 -4.52 -8.48 16.03
CA GLY A 94 -4.97 -7.35 15.23
C GLY A 94 -4.96 -7.53 13.73
N GLY A 95 -5.08 -8.76 13.25
CA GLY A 95 -5.27 -9.07 11.84
C GLY A 95 -3.99 -9.11 11.01
N ILE A 96 -4.09 -9.76 9.88
CA ILE A 96 -3.01 -9.95 8.92
C ILE A 96 -3.06 -8.81 7.91
N GLN A 97 -1.93 -8.13 7.67
CA GLN A 97 -1.80 -7.07 6.66
C GLN A 97 -1.22 -7.66 5.37
N ASN A 98 -1.98 -7.59 4.29
CA ASN A 98 -1.51 -8.02 2.97
C ASN A 98 -0.85 -6.84 2.25
N LEU A 99 0.48 -6.79 2.27
CA LEU A 99 1.26 -5.70 1.68
C LEU A 99 1.21 -5.72 0.14
N TYR A 100 1.19 -6.90 -0.47
CA TYR A 100 1.10 -6.99 -1.91
C TYR A 100 -0.29 -6.60 -2.44
N GLY A 101 -1.36 -7.04 -1.80
CA GLY A 101 -2.73 -6.73 -2.23
C GLY A 101 -3.07 -5.25 -2.15
N VAL A 102 -2.55 -4.55 -1.14
CA VAL A 102 -2.83 -3.13 -0.89
C VAL A 102 -1.80 -2.20 -1.56
N TYR A 103 -0.50 -2.53 -1.46
CA TYR A 103 0.58 -1.64 -1.89
C TYR A 103 1.42 -2.21 -3.04
N LYS A 104 1.09 -3.39 -3.56
CA LYS A 104 1.82 -4.10 -4.63
C LYS A 104 3.33 -4.23 -4.36
N VAL A 105 3.71 -4.34 -3.10
CA VAL A 105 5.11 -4.49 -2.67
C VAL A 105 5.38 -5.96 -2.34
N ASN A 106 6.38 -6.54 -3.00
CA ASN A 106 6.90 -7.87 -2.68
C ASN A 106 7.93 -7.75 -1.55
N LEU A 107 7.83 -8.64 -0.61
CA LEU A 107 8.78 -8.81 0.50
C LEU A 107 9.79 -9.90 0.20
#